data_7887f3d821947b0a19354a6134bc3afe
#
_entry.id   7887f3d821947b0a19354a6134bc3afe
#
_cell.length_a   1.000
_cell.length_b   1.000
_cell.length_c   1.000
_cell.angle_alpha   90.00
_cell.angle_beta   90.00
_cell.angle_gamma   90.00
#
_symmetry.space_group_name_H-M   'P 1'
#
loop_
_entity.id
_entity.type
_entity.pdbx_description
1 polymer ?
#
loop_
_entity_poly.entity_id
_entity_poly.type
_entity_poly.pdbx_seq_one_letter_code
_entity_poly.pdbx_strand_id
1 'polypeptide(L)'
;MIVGDMERKHNINLLLLSVLLLVTAACSTTRNLPEDETLYVGVKNMEILNEDKTPAGVQTLEEVEAALSYPPNNAILGSNSLRFPIPFGLWIYNDFVKYQDKKGVGHWIFNKLGAAPVYLSTVNPETRVKVATNLLHDYGFFNG
;
A
#
# COMPACT_ATOMS: atom_id res chain seq x y z
N MET A 1 43.01 10.87 -22.82
CA MET A 1 41.80 10.08 -23.05
C MET A 1 41.52 9.05 -21.94
N ILE A 2 42.52 8.57 -21.21
CA ILE A 2 42.40 7.56 -20.13
C ILE A 2 41.93 8.15 -18.80
N VAL A 3 42.23 9.40 -18.47
CA VAL A 3 41.90 10.06 -17.18
C VAL A 3 40.41 10.29 -17.03
N GLY A 4 39.71 10.72 -18.10
CA GLY A 4 38.27 10.96 -18.03
C GLY A 4 37.41 9.70 -17.84
N ASP A 5 37.92 8.55 -18.27
CA ASP A 5 37.20 7.26 -18.12
C ASP A 5 37.30 6.71 -16.69
N MET A 6 38.40 7.03 -16.01
CA MET A 6 38.66 6.64 -14.62
C MET A 6 37.83 7.50 -13.64
N GLU A 7 37.74 8.80 -13.89
CA GLU A 7 36.84 9.69 -13.11
C GLU A 7 35.38 9.34 -13.28
N ARG A 8 34.97 9.00 -14.50
CA ARG A 8 33.61 8.59 -14.80
C ARG A 8 33.22 7.30 -14.07
N LYS A 9 34.11 6.30 -14.05
CA LYS A 9 33.90 5.05 -13.30
C LYS A 9 33.85 5.29 -11.80
N HIS A 10 34.68 6.17 -11.28
CA HIS A 10 34.68 6.52 -9.86
C HIS A 10 33.37 7.19 -9.45
N ASN A 11 32.88 8.13 -10.25
CA ASN A 11 31.60 8.81 -10.00
C ASN A 11 30.39 7.84 -10.11
N ILE A 12 30.43 6.90 -11.04
CA ILE A 12 29.38 5.85 -11.16
C ILE A 12 29.39 4.93 -9.94
N ASN A 13 30.57 4.50 -9.48
CA ASN A 13 30.68 3.65 -8.29
C ASN A 13 30.23 4.39 -7.02
N LEU A 14 30.55 5.68 -6.89
CA LEU A 14 30.10 6.51 -5.78
C LEU A 14 28.57 6.66 -5.79
N LEU A 15 27.98 6.87 -6.97
CA LEU A 15 26.55 6.95 -7.16
C LEU A 15 25.87 5.61 -6.80
N LEU A 16 26.40 4.50 -7.27
CA LEU A 16 25.89 3.16 -6.94
C LEU A 16 25.97 2.87 -5.45
N LEU A 17 27.08 3.23 -4.81
CA LEU A 17 27.26 3.06 -3.37
C LEU A 17 26.27 3.92 -2.58
N SER A 18 26.04 5.18 -3.00
CA SER A 18 25.08 6.06 -2.34
C SER A 18 23.64 5.56 -2.49
N VAL A 19 23.27 5.05 -3.66
CA VAL A 19 21.96 4.43 -3.89
C VAL A 19 21.79 3.17 -3.04
N LEU A 20 22.83 2.32 -2.94
CA LEU A 20 22.79 1.12 -2.10
C LEU A 20 22.63 1.47 -0.61
N LEU A 21 23.34 2.50 -0.12
CA LEU A 21 23.19 2.99 1.25
C LEU A 21 21.80 3.56 1.53
N LEU A 22 21.21 4.28 0.56
CA LEU A 22 19.84 4.80 0.69
C LEU A 22 18.81 3.66 0.75
N VAL A 23 18.98 2.61 -0.06
CA VAL A 23 18.08 1.44 -0.08
C VAL A 23 18.17 0.67 1.24
N THR A 24 19.35 0.51 1.82
CA THR A 24 19.51 -0.18 3.12
C THR A 24 18.97 0.61 4.30
N ALA A 25 19.03 1.95 4.25
CA ALA A 25 18.48 2.82 5.29
C ALA A 25 16.93 2.87 5.28
N ALA A 26 16.31 2.60 4.13
CA ALA A 26 14.87 2.71 3.93
C ALA A 26 14.07 1.46 4.38
N CYS A 27 14.72 0.38 4.82
CA CYS A 27 14.07 -0.91 5.12
C CYS A 27 13.42 -0.99 6.51
N SER A 28 12.62 0.01 6.93
CA SER A 28 11.90 -0.09 8.19
C SER A 28 10.39 0.14 8.04
N THR A 29 9.72 -0.74 7.30
CA THR A 29 8.26 -0.76 7.23
C THR A 29 7.62 -1.08 8.57
N THR A 30 8.30 -1.83 9.44
CA THR A 30 7.80 -2.29 10.74
C THR A 30 8.37 -1.52 11.93
N ARG A 31 9.14 -0.46 11.71
CA ARG A 31 9.85 0.26 12.79
C ARG A 31 8.93 0.80 13.89
N ASN A 32 7.75 1.29 13.50
CA ASN A 32 6.76 1.86 14.41
C ASN A 32 5.49 0.99 14.49
N LEU A 33 5.63 -0.32 14.16
CA LEU A 33 4.52 -1.26 14.24
C LEU A 33 4.30 -1.64 15.71
N PRO A 34 3.08 -1.49 16.26
CA PRO A 34 2.73 -2.05 17.57
C PRO A 34 2.88 -3.57 17.57
N GLU A 35 3.20 -4.17 18.72
CA GLU A 35 3.50 -5.61 18.84
C GLU A 35 2.32 -6.51 18.49
N ASP A 36 1.10 -6.02 18.67
CA ASP A 36 -0.16 -6.73 18.42
C ASP A 36 -0.81 -6.40 17.08
N GLU A 37 -0.16 -5.57 16.24
CA GLU A 37 -0.69 -5.14 14.96
C GLU A 37 0.01 -5.78 13.77
N THR A 38 -0.74 -5.96 12.70
CA THR A 38 -0.24 -6.48 11.41
C THR A 38 -0.54 -5.48 10.29
N LEU A 39 0.47 -5.16 9.48
CA LEU A 39 0.29 -4.28 8.33
C LEU A 39 -0.55 -4.95 7.25
N TYR A 40 -1.58 -4.25 6.78
CA TYR A 40 -2.42 -4.74 5.70
C TYR A 40 -1.72 -4.57 4.34
N VAL A 41 -1.58 -5.67 3.61
CA VAL A 41 -0.94 -5.71 2.28
C VAL A 41 -1.92 -5.84 1.12
N GLY A 42 -3.21 -5.80 1.43
CA GLY A 42 -4.29 -5.91 0.44
C GLY A 42 -4.73 -7.35 0.17
N VAL A 43 -5.83 -7.49 -0.57
CA VAL A 43 -6.27 -8.77 -1.11
C VAL A 43 -5.33 -9.14 -2.26
N LYS A 44 -4.81 -10.36 -2.24
CA LYS A 44 -3.85 -10.82 -3.24
C LYS A 44 -4.54 -11.27 -4.53
N ASN A 45 -5.52 -12.15 -4.39
CA ASN A 45 -6.32 -12.68 -5.49
C ASN A 45 -7.76 -12.83 -5.04
N MET A 46 -8.69 -12.49 -5.92
CA MET A 46 -10.10 -12.82 -5.80
C MET A 46 -10.41 -13.80 -6.93
N GLU A 47 -10.92 -14.96 -6.59
CA GLU A 47 -11.36 -15.95 -7.56
C GLU A 47 -12.89 -15.92 -7.64
N ILE A 48 -13.40 -15.72 -8.84
CA ILE A 48 -14.85 -15.65 -9.08
C ILE A 48 -15.25 -16.97 -9.73
N LEU A 49 -16.03 -17.74 -8.99
CA LEU A 49 -16.60 -19.00 -9.46
C LEU A 49 -18.02 -18.73 -10.01
N ASN A 50 -18.34 -19.28 -11.18
CA ASN A 50 -19.65 -19.14 -11.81
C ASN A 50 -20.09 -17.68 -12.02
N GLU A 51 -19.21 -16.88 -12.63
CA GLU A 51 -19.47 -15.47 -12.94
C GLU A 51 -20.79 -15.30 -13.72
N ASP A 52 -21.72 -14.52 -13.17
CA ASP A 52 -22.92 -14.09 -13.86
C ASP A 52 -22.61 -12.86 -14.73
N LYS A 53 -22.63 -13.03 -16.07
CA LYS A 53 -22.33 -11.98 -17.04
C LYS A 53 -23.52 -11.11 -17.42
N THR A 54 -24.66 -11.26 -16.72
CA THR A 54 -25.76 -10.32 -16.91
C THR A 54 -25.38 -8.93 -16.34
N PRO A 55 -26.03 -7.85 -16.81
CA PRO A 55 -25.79 -6.53 -16.24
C PRO A 55 -25.94 -6.47 -14.71
N ALA A 56 -26.91 -7.20 -14.17
CA ALA A 56 -27.13 -7.30 -12.73
C ALA A 56 -25.99 -8.05 -12.03
N GLY A 57 -25.53 -9.17 -12.60
CA GLY A 57 -24.40 -9.93 -12.05
C GLY A 57 -23.11 -9.12 -12.03
N VAL A 58 -22.82 -8.38 -13.11
CA VAL A 58 -21.65 -7.49 -13.17
C VAL A 58 -21.72 -6.39 -12.11
N GLN A 59 -22.88 -5.75 -11.94
CA GLN A 59 -23.07 -4.73 -10.92
C GLN A 59 -22.88 -5.32 -9.51
N THR A 60 -23.46 -6.50 -9.25
CA THR A 60 -23.29 -7.19 -7.97
C THR A 60 -21.82 -7.46 -7.67
N LEU A 61 -21.08 -7.93 -8.67
CA LEU A 61 -19.65 -8.20 -8.54
C LEU A 61 -18.87 -6.94 -8.19
N GLU A 62 -19.13 -5.83 -8.88
CA GLU A 62 -18.48 -4.54 -8.60
C GLU A 62 -18.73 -4.07 -7.16
N GLU A 63 -19.96 -4.22 -6.66
CA GLU A 63 -20.32 -3.85 -5.28
C GLU A 63 -19.65 -4.77 -4.24
N VAL A 64 -19.58 -6.08 -4.51
CA VAL A 64 -18.88 -7.06 -3.66
C VAL A 64 -17.37 -6.77 -3.64
N GLU A 65 -16.77 -6.53 -4.79
CA GLU A 65 -15.36 -6.15 -4.87
C GLU A 65 -15.09 -4.84 -4.10
N ALA A 66 -15.95 -3.85 -4.23
CA ALA A 66 -15.84 -2.60 -3.49
C ALA A 66 -15.94 -2.82 -1.96
N ALA A 67 -16.86 -3.69 -1.51
CA ALA A 67 -17.02 -4.02 -0.10
C ALA A 67 -15.78 -4.73 0.49
N LEU A 68 -15.16 -5.61 -0.29
CA LEU A 68 -13.97 -6.36 0.10
C LEU A 68 -12.68 -5.54 -0.02
N SER A 69 -12.66 -4.53 -0.90
CA SER A 69 -11.47 -3.73 -1.19
C SER A 69 -11.17 -2.72 -0.09
N TYR A 70 -9.88 -2.57 0.20
CA TYR A 70 -9.33 -1.48 1.01
C TYR A 70 -7.94 -1.12 0.51
N PRO A 71 -7.54 0.16 0.46
CA PRO A 71 -6.22 0.54 0.01
C PRO A 71 -5.14 -0.01 0.95
N PRO A 72 -4.19 -0.81 0.44
CA PRO A 72 -3.08 -1.33 1.26
C PRO A 72 -2.00 -0.27 1.50
N ASN A 73 -1.05 -0.58 2.38
CA ASN A 73 0.06 0.32 2.73
C ASN A 73 0.94 0.75 1.55
N ASN A 74 0.94 0.00 0.46
CA ASN A 74 1.67 0.31 -0.78
C ASN A 74 0.77 0.87 -1.90
N ALA A 75 -0.45 1.29 -1.56
CA ALA A 75 -1.36 1.94 -2.51
C ALA A 75 -0.81 3.29 -2.98
N ILE A 76 -1.01 3.58 -4.25
CA ILE A 76 -0.68 4.89 -4.83
C ILE A 76 -1.92 5.79 -4.69
N LEU A 77 -1.77 6.92 -4.01
CA LEU A 77 -2.84 7.89 -3.79
C LEU A 77 -4.15 7.29 -3.23
N GLY A 78 -4.02 6.25 -2.39
CA GLY A 78 -5.17 5.58 -1.80
C GLY A 78 -5.95 4.66 -2.76
N SER A 79 -5.37 4.29 -3.89
CA SER A 79 -6.02 3.41 -4.87
C SER A 79 -6.02 1.95 -4.41
N ASN A 80 -7.13 1.25 -4.58
CA ASN A 80 -7.21 -0.20 -4.36
C ASN A 80 -6.45 -1.01 -5.43
N SER A 81 -6.35 -0.47 -6.65
CA SER A 81 -5.81 -1.15 -7.83
C SER A 81 -4.36 -0.78 -8.13
N LEU A 82 -3.97 0.48 -7.89
CA LEU A 82 -2.63 0.96 -8.19
C LEU A 82 -1.72 0.77 -6.97
N ARG A 83 -0.78 -0.15 -7.09
CA ARG A 83 0.17 -0.50 -6.02
C ARG A 83 1.60 -0.31 -6.49
N PHE A 84 2.43 0.21 -5.61
CA PHE A 84 3.87 0.26 -5.83
C PHE A 84 4.55 -0.90 -5.10
N PRO A 85 5.66 -1.47 -5.62
CA PRO A 85 6.37 -2.56 -4.94
C PRO A 85 6.84 -2.20 -3.53
N ILE A 86 7.04 -0.91 -3.28
CA ILE A 86 7.60 -0.37 -2.06
C ILE A 86 6.58 0.59 -1.42
N PRO A 87 6.28 0.49 -0.11
CA PRO A 87 5.34 1.37 0.59
C PRO A 87 5.98 2.73 0.94
N PHE A 88 6.27 3.55 -0.07
CA PHE A 88 6.93 4.85 0.12
C PHE A 88 6.23 5.77 1.12
N GLY A 89 4.90 5.84 1.05
CA GLY A 89 4.13 6.69 1.95
C GLY A 89 4.33 6.29 3.41
N LEU A 90 4.35 4.98 3.69
CA LEU A 90 4.59 4.44 5.03
C LEU A 90 6.04 4.70 5.49
N TRP A 91 7.03 4.59 4.61
CA TRP A 91 8.41 4.92 4.95
C TRP A 91 8.57 6.39 5.33
N ILE A 92 8.01 7.28 4.51
CA ILE A 92 8.00 8.70 4.80
C ILE A 92 7.28 8.98 6.11
N TYR A 93 6.13 8.35 6.36
CA TYR A 93 5.43 8.48 7.63
C TYR A 93 6.34 8.09 8.79
N ASN A 94 6.95 6.91 8.76
CA ASN A 94 7.80 6.40 9.84
C ASN A 94 9.03 7.30 10.13
N ASP A 95 9.65 7.85 9.10
CA ASP A 95 10.84 8.68 9.24
C ASP A 95 10.53 10.13 9.64
N PHE A 96 9.39 10.64 9.20
CA PHE A 96 9.02 12.04 9.37
C PHE A 96 7.92 12.28 10.43
N VAL A 97 7.35 11.25 11.07
CA VAL A 97 6.34 11.39 12.13
C VAL A 97 6.80 12.31 13.27
N LYS A 98 8.09 12.35 13.57
CA LYS A 98 8.70 13.25 14.56
C LYS A 98 8.59 14.76 14.20
N TYR A 99 8.17 15.06 12.98
CA TYR A 99 7.97 16.43 12.49
C TYR A 99 6.49 16.79 12.33
N GLN A 100 5.56 15.90 12.72
CA GLN A 100 4.12 16.13 12.53
C GLN A 100 3.62 17.44 13.16
N ASP A 101 4.15 17.81 14.33
CA ASP A 101 3.77 19.01 15.10
C ASP A 101 4.76 20.18 14.90
N LYS A 102 5.75 20.05 14.00
CA LYS A 102 6.78 21.06 13.75
C LYS A 102 6.45 21.84 12.49
N LYS A 103 6.99 23.06 12.40
CA LYS A 103 6.93 23.87 11.17
C LYS A 103 8.18 23.62 10.32
N GLY A 104 8.03 23.62 9.01
CA GLY A 104 9.16 23.52 8.06
C GLY A 104 9.03 22.37 7.05
N VAL A 105 10.12 22.13 6.35
CA VAL A 105 10.16 21.16 5.23
C VAL A 105 9.81 19.74 5.69
N GLY A 106 10.27 19.30 6.88
CA GLY A 106 9.96 17.98 7.43
C GLY A 106 8.47 17.77 7.66
N HIS A 107 7.77 18.77 8.19
CA HIS A 107 6.31 18.77 8.36
C HIS A 107 5.59 18.72 7.01
N TRP A 108 6.05 19.49 6.03
CA TRP A 108 5.48 19.48 4.68
C TRP A 108 5.62 18.09 4.03
N ILE A 109 6.80 17.46 4.12
CA ILE A 109 7.04 16.11 3.61
C ILE A 109 6.10 15.11 4.29
N PHE A 110 5.99 15.15 5.63
CA PHE A 110 5.11 14.29 6.39
C PHE A 110 3.66 14.42 5.93
N ASN A 111 3.14 15.64 5.82
CA ASN A 111 1.72 15.88 5.48
C ASN A 111 1.38 15.61 4.02
N LYS A 112 2.33 15.77 3.09
CA LYS A 112 2.06 15.65 1.66
C LYS A 112 2.39 14.28 1.09
N LEU A 113 3.39 13.61 1.65
CA LEU A 113 3.93 12.38 1.09
C LEU A 113 3.85 11.21 2.08
N GLY A 114 3.69 11.46 3.38
CA GLY A 114 3.50 10.43 4.39
C GLY A 114 2.10 9.81 4.30
N ALA A 115 2.04 8.48 4.39
CA ALA A 115 0.80 7.73 4.52
C ALA A 115 0.79 6.96 5.84
N ALA A 116 -0.22 7.20 6.66
CA ALA A 116 -0.37 6.50 7.92
C ALA A 116 -0.47 4.98 7.70
N PRO A 117 0.04 4.15 8.62
CA PRO A 117 -0.04 2.71 8.50
C PRO A 117 -1.49 2.23 8.50
N VAL A 118 -1.79 1.31 7.60
CA VAL A 118 -3.07 0.60 7.54
C VAL A 118 -2.87 -0.75 8.19
N TYR A 119 -3.54 -0.98 9.31
CA TYR A 119 -3.47 -2.22 10.07
C TYR A 119 -4.60 -3.17 9.66
N LEU A 120 -4.37 -4.47 9.84
CA LEU A 120 -5.37 -5.50 9.59
C LEU A 120 -6.60 -5.32 10.49
N SER A 121 -6.39 -4.90 11.75
CA SER A 121 -7.45 -4.55 12.70
C SER A 121 -8.37 -3.43 12.18
N THR A 122 -7.78 -2.39 11.58
CA THR A 122 -8.52 -1.25 10.99
C THR A 122 -9.35 -1.70 9.78
N VAL A 123 -8.81 -2.58 8.94
CA VAL A 123 -9.51 -3.09 7.74
C VAL A 123 -10.68 -3.98 8.12
N ASN A 124 -10.55 -4.73 9.21
CA ASN A 124 -11.55 -5.66 9.72
C ASN A 124 -12.10 -6.60 8.63
N PRO A 125 -11.29 -7.55 8.13
CA PRO A 125 -11.67 -8.41 7.01
C PRO A 125 -12.95 -9.20 7.25
N GLU A 126 -13.18 -9.65 8.49
CA GLU A 126 -14.36 -10.41 8.86
C GLU A 126 -15.66 -9.62 8.66
N THR A 127 -15.66 -8.35 9.05
CA THR A 127 -16.82 -7.46 8.82
C THR A 127 -17.03 -7.22 7.33
N ARG A 128 -15.95 -7.07 6.54
CA ARG A 128 -16.05 -6.88 5.08
C ARG A 128 -16.61 -8.11 4.39
N VAL A 129 -16.18 -9.30 4.80
CA VAL A 129 -16.72 -10.56 4.28
C VAL A 129 -18.22 -10.67 4.61
N LYS A 130 -18.65 -10.32 5.83
CA LYS A 130 -20.09 -10.31 6.19
C LYS A 130 -20.89 -9.34 5.32
N VAL A 131 -20.37 -8.14 5.07
CA VAL A 131 -21.02 -7.16 4.18
C VAL A 131 -21.14 -7.72 2.77
N ALA A 132 -20.05 -8.26 2.22
CA ALA A 132 -20.04 -8.86 0.89
C ALA A 132 -21.02 -10.04 0.77
N THR A 133 -21.07 -10.90 1.79
CA THR A 133 -22.04 -12.02 1.84
C THR A 133 -23.49 -11.52 1.87
N ASN A 134 -23.77 -10.49 2.66
CA ASN A 134 -25.11 -9.90 2.70
C ASN A 134 -25.49 -9.29 1.34
N LEU A 135 -24.57 -8.58 0.68
CA LEU A 135 -24.79 -8.07 -0.67
C LEU A 135 -25.14 -9.19 -1.64
N LEU A 136 -24.37 -10.29 -1.65
CA LEU A 136 -24.67 -11.45 -2.49
C LEU A 136 -26.08 -12.00 -2.22
N HIS A 137 -26.47 -12.14 -0.95
CA HIS A 137 -27.83 -12.61 -0.58
C HIS A 137 -28.91 -11.63 -1.06
N ASP A 138 -28.71 -10.33 -0.90
CA ASP A 138 -29.66 -9.30 -1.32
C ASP A 138 -29.90 -9.33 -2.85
N TYR A 139 -28.87 -9.70 -3.62
CA TYR A 139 -28.97 -9.90 -5.06
C TYR A 139 -29.39 -11.33 -5.46
N GLY A 140 -29.69 -12.21 -4.51
CA GLY A 140 -30.20 -13.56 -4.75
C GLY A 140 -29.15 -14.66 -4.93
N PHE A 141 -27.87 -14.37 -4.65
CA PHE A 141 -26.78 -15.36 -4.67
C PHE A 141 -26.64 -16.04 -3.30
N PHE A 142 -27.32 -17.16 -3.08
CA PHE A 142 -27.35 -17.82 -1.77
C PHE A 142 -26.22 -18.85 -1.55
N ASN A 143 -25.42 -19.14 -2.56
CA ASN A 143 -24.32 -20.11 -2.53
C ASN A 143 -22.96 -19.44 -2.85
N GLY A 144 -22.81 -18.17 -2.54
CA GLY A 144 -21.58 -17.42 -2.75
C GLY A 144 -20.66 -17.42 -1.53
#